data_9e3bf28aa2e7fdae5d24b6f294362a84
#
_entry.id   9e3bf28aa2e7fdae5d24b6f294362a84
#
_cell.length_a   1.000
_cell.length_b   1.000
_cell.length_c   1.000
_cell.angle_alpha   90.00
_cell.angle_beta   90.00
_cell.angle_gamma   90.00
#
_symmetry.space_group_name_H-M   'P 1'
#
loop_
_entity.id
_entity.type
_entity.pdbx_description
1 polymer ?
#
loop_
_entity_poly.entity_id
_entity_poly.type
_entity_poly.pdbx_seq_one_letter_code
_entity_poly.pdbx_strand_id
1 'polypeptide(L)'
;MNMKKLNVTLAILVAAVMAGNAQTSVTSDIVGYSKIGAPSGTVALVPGFVKSPKFAGSATLSGQSFAVTMPAGELNQSNFSDRPNYPTHYIEITAGDYEGYAYDIVANTPTSVTAANVPSAINGQTFSVVIRPHVTLDDIASASMAEYSDAVNLINPDGSTTTRYYAAGSWIAEDFSTAAGHTVIYPGQAVLLSSGGVEIITTGVVKTTKTAVPLYAAAVNYVGPLSPSGDTKVIQLQIAPSLAVYSDGFNQFTTDGTMTTIGTYYSDGVDVLDAGFSPLPSTATDSITTNTGFALSAGADGYWIMPSPLSR
;
A
#
# COMPACT_ATOMS: atom_id res chain seq x y z
N MET A 1 11.44 45.54 -49.57
CA MET A 1 11.22 44.32 -48.78
C MET A 1 9.73 44.25 -48.38
N ASN A 2 9.01 43.21 -48.74
CA ASN A 2 7.56 43.16 -48.69
C ASN A 2 7.09 42.92 -47.25
N MET A 3 6.44 43.87 -46.59
CA MET A 3 5.99 43.82 -45.18
C MET A 3 5.19 42.57 -44.83
N LYS A 4 4.44 41.99 -45.79
CA LYS A 4 3.70 40.73 -45.61
C LYS A 4 4.61 39.53 -45.35
N LYS A 5 5.81 39.49 -45.97
CA LYS A 5 6.80 38.41 -45.74
C LYS A 5 7.48 38.55 -44.38
N LEU A 6 7.68 39.75 -43.88
CA LEU A 6 8.28 40.00 -42.57
C LEU A 6 7.36 39.55 -41.43
N ASN A 7 6.03 39.83 -41.57
CA ASN A 7 5.06 39.42 -40.55
C ASN A 7 4.91 37.88 -40.45
N VAL A 8 4.99 37.16 -41.56
CA VAL A 8 4.92 35.67 -41.55
C VAL A 8 6.16 35.07 -40.89
N THR A 9 7.35 35.63 -41.19
CA THR A 9 8.60 35.13 -40.58
C THR A 9 8.64 35.41 -39.08
N LEU A 10 8.13 36.56 -38.62
CA LEU A 10 8.06 36.87 -37.19
C LEU A 10 7.05 35.98 -36.45
N ALA A 11 5.89 35.66 -37.07
CA ALA A 11 4.90 34.77 -36.49
C ALA A 11 5.43 33.34 -36.33
N ILE A 12 6.20 32.82 -37.30
CA ILE A 12 6.81 31.52 -37.23
C ILE A 12 7.91 31.46 -36.14
N LEU A 13 8.68 32.54 -36.00
CA LEU A 13 9.73 32.61 -34.96
C LEU A 13 9.12 32.62 -33.54
N VAL A 14 8.02 33.38 -33.35
CA VAL A 14 7.31 33.41 -32.07
C VAL A 14 6.66 32.04 -31.73
N ALA A 15 6.07 31.38 -32.73
CA ALA A 15 5.52 30.03 -32.53
C ALA A 15 6.59 28.99 -32.19
N ALA A 16 7.77 29.08 -32.81
CA ALA A 16 8.89 28.16 -32.49
C ALA A 16 9.46 28.39 -31.08
N VAL A 17 9.49 29.66 -30.60
CA VAL A 17 9.93 29.97 -29.23
C VAL A 17 8.90 29.52 -28.19
N MET A 18 7.61 29.56 -28.49
CA MET A 18 6.57 29.04 -27.59
C MET A 18 6.54 27.49 -27.52
N ALA A 19 6.88 26.83 -28.61
CA ALA A 19 6.97 25.36 -28.64
C ALA A 19 8.22 24.82 -27.89
N GLY A 20 9.26 25.64 -27.74
CA GLY A 20 10.51 25.24 -27.06
C GLY A 20 10.48 25.32 -25.53
N ASN A 21 9.43 25.91 -24.93
CA ASN A 21 9.33 26.09 -23.48
C ASN A 21 8.29 25.16 -22.81
N ALA A 22 7.88 24.09 -23.47
CA ALA A 22 7.20 23.00 -22.79
C ALA A 22 8.25 22.24 -21.96
N GLN A 23 8.66 22.84 -20.85
CA GLN A 23 9.41 22.12 -19.82
C GLN A 23 8.45 21.06 -19.26
N THR A 24 8.58 19.86 -19.76
CA THR A 24 7.99 18.70 -19.09
C THR A 24 8.66 18.63 -17.74
N SER A 25 7.95 19.00 -16.69
CA SER A 25 8.42 18.73 -15.33
C SER A 25 8.50 17.22 -15.18
N VAL A 26 9.70 16.68 -15.20
CA VAL A 26 9.94 15.29 -14.83
C VAL A 26 9.81 15.23 -13.32
N THR A 27 8.65 14.82 -12.83
CA THR A 27 8.47 14.47 -11.43
C THR A 27 9.02 13.05 -11.25
N SER A 28 10.12 12.92 -10.53
CA SER A 28 10.61 11.60 -10.10
C SER A 28 9.86 11.16 -8.84
N ASP A 29 9.57 9.86 -8.74
CA ASP A 29 9.06 9.29 -7.50
C ASP A 29 10.04 9.54 -6.34
N ILE A 30 9.51 9.77 -5.14
CA ILE A 30 10.31 9.82 -3.92
C ILE A 30 10.70 8.39 -3.57
N VAL A 31 11.95 8.02 -3.81
CA VAL A 31 12.47 6.69 -3.50
C VAL A 31 13.24 6.70 -2.19
N GLY A 32 13.23 5.59 -1.48
CA GLY A 32 13.95 5.47 -0.23
C GLY A 32 14.24 4.03 0.15
N TYR A 33 14.89 3.89 1.29
CA TYR A 33 15.07 2.60 1.95
C TYR A 33 14.80 2.76 3.45
N SER A 34 14.39 1.66 4.09
CA SER A 34 14.26 1.56 5.52
C SER A 34 14.98 0.30 6.00
N LYS A 35 15.71 0.46 7.09
CA LYS A 35 16.34 -0.64 7.81
C LYS A 35 15.49 -0.95 9.02
N ILE A 36 14.98 -2.18 9.08
CA ILE A 36 14.10 -2.66 10.12
C ILE A 36 14.86 -3.70 10.94
N GLY A 37 15.12 -3.41 12.20
CA GLY A 37 15.63 -4.40 13.14
C GLY A 37 14.45 -5.12 13.78
N ALA A 38 14.20 -6.37 13.40
CA ALA A 38 13.24 -7.23 14.08
C ALA A 38 13.98 -7.99 15.20
N PRO A 39 13.64 -7.78 16.48
CA PRO A 39 14.26 -8.50 17.59
C PRO A 39 13.84 -9.98 17.56
N SER A 40 14.48 -10.79 18.41
CA SER A 40 14.05 -12.17 18.63
C SER A 40 12.62 -12.21 19.17
N GLY A 41 11.78 -13.07 18.59
CA GLY A 41 10.36 -13.21 18.91
C GLY A 41 9.47 -12.82 17.73
N THR A 42 8.28 -12.29 18.01
CA THR A 42 7.30 -11.91 16.98
C THR A 42 7.09 -10.40 16.93
N VAL A 43 7.06 -9.84 15.74
CA VAL A 43 6.72 -8.42 15.50
C VAL A 43 5.68 -8.30 14.39
N ALA A 44 4.78 -7.34 14.50
CA ALA A 44 3.90 -6.95 13.40
C ALA A 44 4.67 -6.00 12.48
N LEU A 45 5.08 -6.48 11.32
CA LEU A 45 5.91 -5.78 10.34
C LEU A 45 5.06 -5.20 9.22
N VAL A 46 5.21 -3.92 8.93
CA VAL A 46 4.60 -3.24 7.77
C VAL A 46 5.70 -2.76 6.84
N PRO A 47 5.75 -3.19 5.57
CA PRO A 47 6.63 -2.58 4.59
C PRO A 47 6.26 -1.11 4.39
N GLY A 48 7.21 -0.20 4.64
CA GLY A 48 6.97 1.26 4.59
C GLY A 48 6.87 1.85 3.18
N PHE A 49 7.15 1.05 2.15
CA PHE A 49 7.23 1.47 0.75
C PHE A 49 6.30 0.66 -0.15
N VAL A 50 5.96 1.24 -1.30
CA VAL A 50 5.33 0.55 -2.44
C VAL A 50 6.32 0.44 -3.60
N LYS A 51 6.02 -0.40 -4.59
CA LYS A 51 6.85 -0.50 -5.80
C LYS A 51 6.65 0.71 -6.71
N SER A 52 7.66 1.01 -7.52
CA SER A 52 7.54 2.05 -8.56
C SER A 52 6.42 1.70 -9.53
N PRO A 53 5.61 2.70 -9.95
CA PRO A 53 4.54 2.46 -10.90
C PRO A 53 5.10 2.03 -12.26
N LYS A 54 4.41 1.08 -12.89
CA LYS A 54 4.62 0.71 -14.30
C LYS A 54 3.81 1.58 -15.24
N PHE A 55 2.74 2.18 -14.72
CA PHE A 55 1.88 3.12 -15.43
C PHE A 55 1.33 4.17 -14.48
N ALA A 56 1.18 5.39 -14.96
CA ALA A 56 0.43 6.47 -14.32
C ALA A 56 -0.36 7.22 -15.41
N GLY A 57 -1.65 7.40 -15.22
CA GLY A 57 -2.47 8.07 -16.22
C GLY A 57 -3.95 8.04 -15.87
N SER A 58 -4.79 8.17 -16.90
CA SER A 58 -6.24 8.12 -16.76
C SER A 58 -6.79 6.77 -17.22
N ALA A 59 -7.82 6.28 -16.53
CA ALA A 59 -8.53 5.07 -16.90
C ALA A 59 -10.04 5.25 -16.73
N THR A 60 -10.81 4.71 -17.69
CA THR A 60 -12.28 4.66 -17.61
C THR A 60 -12.72 3.23 -17.28
N LEU A 61 -13.51 3.09 -16.23
CA LEU A 61 -14.02 1.80 -15.76
C LEU A 61 -15.27 1.38 -16.53
N SER A 62 -15.31 0.15 -17.02
CA SER A 62 -16.49 -0.51 -17.57
C SER A 62 -16.58 -1.94 -17.02
N GLY A 63 -17.55 -2.20 -16.17
CA GLY A 63 -17.64 -3.46 -15.42
C GLY A 63 -16.46 -3.64 -14.47
N GLN A 64 -15.62 -4.63 -14.75
CA GLN A 64 -14.37 -4.91 -14.03
C GLN A 64 -13.13 -4.46 -14.82
N SER A 65 -13.31 -3.83 -15.99
CA SER A 65 -12.21 -3.48 -16.88
C SER A 65 -11.96 -1.97 -16.91
N PHE A 66 -10.70 -1.59 -16.65
CA PHE A 66 -10.21 -0.24 -16.79
C PHE A 66 -9.60 -0.08 -18.19
N ALA A 67 -10.24 0.72 -19.03
CA ALA A 67 -9.66 1.16 -20.30
C ALA A 67 -8.62 2.23 -20.00
N VAL A 68 -7.37 1.97 -20.31
CA VAL A 68 -6.22 2.82 -19.98
C VAL A 68 -5.77 3.56 -21.23
N THR A 69 -5.68 4.88 -21.13
CA THR A 69 -5.08 5.68 -22.21
C THR A 69 -3.56 5.71 -22.01
N MET A 70 -2.86 4.80 -22.68
CA MET A 70 -1.40 4.69 -22.59
C MET A 70 -0.73 5.09 -23.88
N PRO A 71 0.54 5.57 -23.84
CA PRO A 71 1.38 5.60 -25.01
C PRO A 71 1.47 4.21 -25.65
N ALA A 72 1.41 4.16 -26.97
CA ALA A 72 1.38 2.90 -27.72
C ALA A 72 2.58 2.02 -27.32
N GLY A 73 2.31 0.82 -26.83
CA GLY A 73 3.31 -0.21 -26.57
C GLY A 73 3.59 -0.53 -25.11
N GLU A 74 3.19 0.31 -24.16
CA GLU A 74 3.54 0.09 -22.74
C GLU A 74 2.76 -1.06 -22.08
N LEU A 75 1.53 -1.36 -22.51
CA LEU A 75 0.79 -2.56 -22.07
C LEU A 75 1.02 -3.78 -22.98
N ASN A 76 1.68 -3.63 -24.09
CA ASN A 76 1.75 -4.66 -25.13
C ASN A 76 2.45 -5.96 -24.73
N GLN A 77 3.21 -5.96 -23.65
CA GLN A 77 4.05 -7.11 -23.29
C GLN A 77 4.06 -7.40 -21.79
N SER A 78 3.32 -6.65 -21.00
CA SER A 78 3.34 -6.80 -19.56
C SER A 78 2.24 -7.77 -19.17
N ASN A 79 2.63 -8.94 -18.74
CA ASN A 79 1.74 -9.84 -18.04
C ASN A 79 1.56 -9.32 -16.63
N PHE A 80 0.60 -8.41 -16.42
CA PHE A 80 0.25 -7.92 -15.08
C PHE A 80 -0.51 -8.96 -14.25
N SER A 81 -0.86 -10.10 -14.87
CA SER A 81 -1.60 -11.20 -14.26
C SER A 81 -0.87 -12.53 -14.38
N ASP A 82 0.44 -12.54 -14.37
CA ASP A 82 1.31 -13.66 -14.82
C ASP A 82 1.16 -14.98 -14.05
N ARG A 83 0.36 -15.00 -12.98
CA ARG A 83 0.16 -16.20 -12.18
C ARG A 83 -1.32 -16.34 -11.79
N PRO A 84 -2.02 -17.40 -12.20
CA PRO A 84 -3.46 -17.54 -12.02
C PRO A 84 -3.94 -17.51 -10.57
N ASN A 85 -3.06 -17.72 -9.60
CA ASN A 85 -3.40 -17.75 -8.17
C ASN A 85 -2.74 -16.63 -7.37
N TYR A 86 -1.95 -15.74 -8.00
CA TYR A 86 -1.20 -14.70 -7.31
C TYR A 86 -1.18 -13.44 -8.17
N PRO A 87 -1.91 -12.39 -7.78
CA PRO A 87 -1.85 -11.13 -8.50
C PRO A 87 -0.44 -10.56 -8.43
N THR A 88 0.14 -10.23 -9.58
CA THR A 88 1.48 -9.64 -9.63
C THR A 88 1.45 -8.12 -9.51
N HIS A 89 0.31 -7.52 -9.91
CA HIS A 89 0.12 -6.09 -9.95
C HIS A 89 -1.28 -5.70 -9.48
N TYR A 90 -1.44 -4.46 -9.09
CA TYR A 90 -2.71 -3.85 -8.77
C TYR A 90 -2.85 -2.51 -9.50
N ILE A 91 -4.11 -2.10 -9.75
CA ILE A 91 -4.46 -0.75 -10.17
C ILE A 91 -4.97 0.03 -8.98
N GLU A 92 -4.43 1.24 -8.78
CA GLU A 92 -4.76 2.13 -7.68
C GLU A 92 -5.39 3.42 -8.22
N ILE A 93 -6.49 3.86 -7.62
CA ILE A 93 -7.09 5.17 -7.87
C ILE A 93 -6.32 6.21 -7.04
N THR A 94 -5.82 7.26 -7.70
CA THR A 94 -4.90 8.22 -7.08
C THR A 94 -5.50 9.59 -6.80
N ALA A 95 -6.77 9.80 -7.12
CA ALA A 95 -7.45 11.07 -6.87
C ALA A 95 -8.97 10.91 -6.76
N GLY A 96 -9.62 11.89 -6.14
CA GLY A 96 -11.09 11.96 -5.96
C GLY A 96 -11.59 11.16 -4.76
N ASP A 97 -12.90 10.88 -4.76
CA ASP A 97 -13.60 10.25 -3.62
C ASP A 97 -13.12 8.82 -3.34
N TYR A 98 -12.54 8.18 -4.35
CA TYR A 98 -12.02 6.82 -4.27
C TYR A 98 -10.48 6.78 -4.21
N GLU A 99 -9.83 7.89 -3.88
CA GLU A 99 -8.37 7.93 -3.72
C GLU A 99 -7.90 6.90 -2.69
N GLY A 100 -6.94 6.09 -3.11
CA GLY A 100 -6.33 5.05 -2.28
C GLY A 100 -6.90 3.65 -2.46
N TYR A 101 -8.07 3.51 -3.12
CA TYR A 101 -8.62 2.19 -3.43
C TYR A 101 -7.74 1.49 -4.48
N ALA A 102 -7.42 0.24 -4.21
CA ALA A 102 -6.57 -0.59 -5.04
C ALA A 102 -7.25 -1.94 -5.33
N TYR A 103 -7.09 -2.43 -6.55
CA TYR A 103 -7.71 -3.66 -7.02
C TYR A 103 -6.70 -4.53 -7.73
N ASP A 104 -6.66 -5.81 -7.42
CA ASP A 104 -5.76 -6.77 -8.04
C ASP A 104 -6.06 -6.93 -9.53
N ILE A 105 -5.04 -6.90 -10.36
CA ILE A 105 -5.17 -7.14 -11.80
C ILE A 105 -5.16 -8.64 -12.06
N VAL A 106 -6.25 -9.12 -12.66
CA VAL A 106 -6.43 -10.55 -12.98
C VAL A 106 -6.27 -10.86 -14.47
N ALA A 107 -6.32 -9.85 -15.33
CA ALA A 107 -6.04 -9.95 -16.75
C ALA A 107 -5.68 -8.58 -17.34
N ASN A 108 -4.97 -8.57 -18.47
CA ASN A 108 -4.74 -7.34 -19.23
C ASN A 108 -4.69 -7.58 -20.74
N THR A 109 -4.98 -6.51 -21.48
CA THR A 109 -4.82 -6.38 -22.93
C THR A 109 -3.87 -5.20 -23.21
N PRO A 110 -3.53 -4.92 -24.49
CA PRO A 110 -2.73 -3.74 -24.81
C PRO A 110 -3.36 -2.38 -24.40
N THR A 111 -4.67 -2.33 -24.13
CA THR A 111 -5.39 -1.07 -23.87
C THR A 111 -6.29 -1.12 -22.63
N SER A 112 -6.26 -2.21 -21.88
CA SER A 112 -7.11 -2.35 -20.69
C SER A 112 -6.51 -3.31 -19.67
N VAL A 113 -6.88 -3.13 -18.41
CA VAL A 113 -6.66 -4.10 -17.34
C VAL A 113 -7.99 -4.51 -16.74
N THR A 114 -8.16 -5.79 -16.44
CA THR A 114 -9.32 -6.31 -15.70
C THR A 114 -8.91 -6.50 -14.27
N ALA A 115 -9.64 -5.89 -13.34
CA ALA A 115 -9.38 -5.96 -11.92
C ALA A 115 -10.43 -6.78 -11.18
N ALA A 116 -10.03 -7.41 -10.08
CA ALA A 116 -10.94 -8.19 -9.24
C ALA A 116 -11.74 -7.29 -8.29
N ASN A 117 -12.98 -7.68 -8.01
CA ASN A 117 -13.81 -7.12 -6.94
C ASN A 117 -14.03 -5.60 -6.98
N VAL A 118 -14.02 -5.01 -8.17
CA VAL A 118 -14.30 -3.58 -8.33
C VAL A 118 -15.80 -3.32 -8.07
N PRO A 119 -16.15 -2.40 -7.15
CA PRO A 119 -17.56 -2.10 -6.84
C PRO A 119 -18.33 -1.57 -8.06
N SER A 120 -19.53 -2.06 -8.27
CA SER A 120 -20.39 -1.59 -9.38
C SER A 120 -20.79 -0.11 -9.26
N ALA A 121 -20.77 0.44 -8.05
CA ALA A 121 -21.10 1.85 -7.78
C ALA A 121 -20.17 2.86 -8.49
N ILE A 122 -18.96 2.45 -8.87
CA ILE A 122 -18.00 3.32 -9.57
C ILE A 122 -17.94 3.07 -11.08
N ASN A 123 -18.83 2.22 -11.59
CA ASN A 123 -18.86 1.89 -13.01
C ASN A 123 -19.16 3.12 -13.89
N GLY A 124 -18.54 3.21 -15.06
CA GLY A 124 -18.67 4.31 -16.00
C GLY A 124 -17.88 5.58 -15.64
N GLN A 125 -17.18 5.60 -14.52
CA GLN A 125 -16.36 6.74 -14.11
C GLN A 125 -14.95 6.67 -14.71
N THR A 126 -14.33 7.85 -14.80
CA THR A 126 -12.93 8.02 -15.21
C THR A 126 -12.11 8.46 -14.02
N PHE A 127 -10.99 7.80 -13.81
CA PHE A 127 -10.11 8.01 -12.67
C PHE A 127 -8.69 8.35 -13.09
N SER A 128 -7.98 9.09 -12.26
CA SER A 128 -6.52 9.08 -12.27
C SER A 128 -6.04 7.81 -11.58
N VAL A 129 -5.18 7.04 -12.22
CA VAL A 129 -4.76 5.72 -11.73
C VAL A 129 -3.26 5.53 -11.88
N VAL A 130 -2.72 4.61 -11.07
CA VAL A 130 -1.40 4.02 -11.26
C VAL A 130 -1.51 2.50 -11.26
N ILE A 131 -0.64 1.82 -12.01
CA ILE A 131 -0.46 0.37 -11.94
C ILE A 131 0.90 0.09 -11.32
N ARG A 132 0.92 -0.69 -10.24
CA ARG A 132 2.14 -1.04 -9.51
C ARG A 132 2.26 -2.55 -9.33
N PRO A 133 3.49 -3.09 -9.31
CA PRO A 133 3.72 -4.43 -8.77
C PRO A 133 3.36 -4.46 -7.28
N HIS A 134 2.91 -5.60 -6.80
CA HIS A 134 2.75 -5.84 -5.37
C HIS A 134 4.11 -5.91 -4.65
N VAL A 135 4.13 -5.52 -3.39
CA VAL A 135 5.16 -5.94 -2.43
C VAL A 135 4.87 -7.39 -2.06
N THR A 136 5.90 -8.19 -1.96
CA THR A 136 5.79 -9.63 -1.68
C THR A 136 6.67 -10.02 -0.50
N LEU A 137 6.53 -11.25 -0.02
CA LEU A 137 7.41 -11.76 1.03
C LEU A 137 8.89 -11.76 0.63
N ASP A 138 9.22 -11.96 -0.64
CA ASP A 138 10.62 -11.89 -1.11
C ASP A 138 11.23 -10.49 -0.93
N ASP A 139 10.40 -9.43 -0.88
CA ASP A 139 10.89 -8.06 -0.64
C ASP A 139 11.28 -7.80 0.82
N ILE A 140 10.88 -8.67 1.73
CA ILE A 140 11.26 -8.62 3.15
C ILE A 140 12.17 -9.78 3.54
N ALA A 141 12.59 -10.62 2.60
CA ALA A 141 13.56 -11.68 2.84
C ALA A 141 14.94 -11.10 3.19
N SER A 142 15.62 -11.70 4.13
CA SER A 142 16.96 -11.29 4.57
C SER A 142 17.89 -12.49 4.67
N ALA A 143 19.11 -12.33 4.21
CA ALA A 143 20.14 -13.38 4.32
C ALA A 143 20.52 -13.70 5.78
N SER A 144 20.10 -12.89 6.76
CA SER A 144 20.29 -13.15 8.19
C SER A 144 19.19 -14.02 8.80
N MET A 145 18.14 -14.34 8.04
CA MET A 145 17.06 -15.21 8.50
C MET A 145 17.51 -16.67 8.66
N ALA A 146 17.00 -17.32 9.69
CA ALA A 146 17.29 -18.72 9.98
C ALA A 146 16.36 -19.63 9.17
N GLU A 147 16.97 -20.52 8.35
CA GLU A 147 16.22 -21.47 7.51
C GLU A 147 15.35 -22.41 8.35
N TYR A 148 14.10 -22.59 7.90
CA TYR A 148 13.06 -23.44 8.51
C TYR A 148 12.69 -23.08 9.96
N SER A 149 13.17 -21.95 10.46
CA SER A 149 12.91 -21.42 11.81
C SER A 149 12.19 -20.07 11.76
N ASP A 150 12.71 -19.15 10.97
CA ASP A 150 12.07 -17.85 10.82
C ASP A 150 10.83 -18.00 9.93
N ALA A 151 9.74 -17.38 10.35
CA ALA A 151 8.43 -17.54 9.73
C ALA A 151 7.63 -16.24 9.68
N VAL A 152 6.77 -16.14 8.69
CA VAL A 152 5.76 -15.09 8.59
C VAL A 152 4.38 -15.71 8.68
N ASN A 153 3.54 -15.17 9.56
CA ASN A 153 2.12 -15.46 9.64
C ASN A 153 1.31 -14.34 9.01
N LEU A 154 0.43 -14.70 8.07
CA LEU A 154 -0.54 -13.81 7.45
C LEU A 154 -1.92 -14.18 7.97
N ILE A 155 -2.69 -13.20 8.39
CA ILE A 155 -4.08 -13.41 8.77
C ILE A 155 -4.96 -13.18 7.56
N ASN A 156 -5.73 -14.19 7.21
CA ASN A 156 -6.63 -14.18 6.07
C ASN A 156 -7.94 -13.45 6.41
N PRO A 157 -8.72 -13.00 5.40
CA PRO A 157 -10.01 -12.33 5.61
C PRO A 157 -11.03 -13.14 6.44
N ASP A 158 -10.95 -14.46 6.44
CA ASP A 158 -11.81 -15.35 7.21
C ASP A 158 -11.30 -15.62 8.65
N GLY A 159 -10.21 -14.96 9.06
CA GLY A 159 -9.58 -15.13 10.36
C GLY A 159 -8.61 -16.30 10.46
N SER A 160 -8.49 -17.14 9.43
CA SER A 160 -7.49 -18.20 9.39
C SER A 160 -6.07 -17.62 9.26
N THR A 161 -5.08 -18.42 9.64
CA THR A 161 -3.67 -18.04 9.53
C THR A 161 -2.98 -18.85 8.45
N THR A 162 -2.16 -18.20 7.64
CA THR A 162 -1.28 -18.83 6.67
C THR A 162 0.16 -18.59 7.08
N THR A 163 0.93 -19.64 7.32
CA THR A 163 2.34 -19.55 7.70
C THR A 163 3.24 -19.75 6.47
N ARG A 164 4.33 -18.99 6.43
CA ARG A 164 5.40 -19.15 5.44
C ARG A 164 6.73 -19.22 6.16
N TYR A 165 7.56 -20.17 5.81
CA TYR A 165 8.88 -20.38 6.40
C TYR A 165 9.97 -19.86 5.48
N TYR A 166 11.02 -19.28 6.06
CA TYR A 166 12.19 -18.88 5.28
C TYR A 166 13.05 -20.10 4.97
N ALA A 167 13.44 -20.28 3.69
CA ALA A 167 14.34 -21.34 3.26
C ALA A 167 15.00 -21.01 1.92
N ALA A 168 16.26 -21.34 1.76
CA ALA A 168 17.03 -21.16 0.52
C ALA A 168 16.99 -19.74 -0.07
N GLY A 169 16.98 -18.74 0.80
CA GLY A 169 16.97 -17.33 0.38
C GLY A 169 15.61 -16.76 -0.01
N SER A 170 14.51 -17.51 0.16
CA SER A 170 13.14 -17.11 -0.17
C SER A 170 12.15 -17.71 0.85
N TRP A 171 10.87 -17.70 0.53
CA TRP A 171 9.80 -18.21 1.39
C TRP A 171 9.16 -19.46 0.78
N ILE A 172 8.81 -20.41 1.62
CA ILE A 172 8.12 -21.64 1.27
C ILE A 172 6.85 -21.82 2.10
N ALA A 173 5.90 -22.57 1.57
CA ALA A 173 4.65 -22.89 2.25
C ALA A 173 4.88 -23.89 3.41
N GLU A 174 3.83 -24.15 4.18
CA GLU A 174 3.81 -25.09 5.31
C GLU A 174 4.14 -26.54 4.92
N ASP A 175 4.03 -26.89 3.64
CA ASP A 175 4.45 -28.18 3.10
C ASP A 175 5.97 -28.32 2.92
N PHE A 176 6.73 -27.26 3.23
CA PHE A 176 8.18 -27.14 3.10
C PHE A 176 8.73 -27.42 1.69
N SER A 177 7.89 -27.29 0.67
CA SER A 177 8.26 -27.58 -0.72
C SER A 177 7.74 -26.54 -1.72
N THR A 178 6.58 -26.00 -1.50
CA THR A 178 5.96 -25.04 -2.43
C THR A 178 6.53 -23.64 -2.23
N ALA A 179 7.05 -23.03 -3.31
CA ALA A 179 7.55 -21.67 -3.28
C ALA A 179 6.42 -20.68 -2.93
N ALA A 180 6.67 -19.78 -1.98
CA ALA A 180 5.71 -18.83 -1.46
C ALA A 180 6.22 -17.38 -1.37
N GLY A 181 7.43 -17.11 -1.84
CA GLY A 181 8.03 -15.76 -1.81
C GLY A 181 7.21 -14.69 -2.54
N HIS A 182 6.41 -15.11 -3.52
CA HIS A 182 5.48 -14.25 -4.26
C HIS A 182 4.16 -13.92 -3.51
N THR A 183 3.98 -14.40 -2.28
CA THR A 183 2.81 -14.05 -1.46
C THR A 183 2.75 -12.54 -1.26
N VAL A 184 1.61 -11.94 -1.59
CA VAL A 184 1.42 -10.47 -1.58
C VAL A 184 1.32 -9.95 -0.16
N ILE A 185 1.94 -8.79 0.06
CA ILE A 185 1.72 -7.94 1.23
C ILE A 185 1.04 -6.67 0.72
N TYR A 186 -0.22 -6.48 1.06
CA TYR A 186 -0.98 -5.31 0.60
C TYR A 186 -0.53 -4.03 1.32
N PRO A 187 -0.59 -2.86 0.67
CA PRO A 187 -0.24 -1.59 1.30
C PRO A 187 -1.02 -1.35 2.59
N GLY A 188 -0.31 -1.15 3.70
CA GLY A 188 -0.90 -1.00 5.04
C GLY A 188 -1.23 -2.30 5.76
N GLN A 189 -1.09 -3.47 5.14
CA GLN A 189 -1.15 -4.75 5.81
C GLN A 189 0.13 -4.99 6.60
N ALA A 190 0.00 -5.48 7.83
CA ALA A 190 1.11 -6.01 8.59
C ALA A 190 1.16 -7.54 8.48
N VAL A 191 2.38 -8.08 8.46
CA VAL A 191 2.64 -9.51 8.60
C VAL A 191 3.27 -9.76 9.97
N LEU A 192 2.96 -10.90 10.58
CA LEU A 192 3.56 -11.28 11.85
C LEU A 192 4.85 -12.05 11.57
N LEU A 193 5.98 -11.36 11.68
CA LEU A 193 7.31 -11.96 11.53
C LEU A 193 7.78 -12.52 12.86
N SER A 194 7.99 -13.83 12.90
CA SER A 194 8.64 -14.55 14.02
C SER A 194 10.06 -14.91 13.61
N SER A 195 11.05 -14.43 14.35
CA SER A 195 12.46 -14.63 14.00
C SER A 195 13.38 -14.73 15.22
N GLY A 196 14.58 -15.23 15.01
CA GLY A 196 15.67 -15.24 16.01
C GLY A 196 16.35 -13.89 16.22
N GLY A 197 15.87 -12.83 15.55
CA GLY A 197 16.46 -11.49 15.50
C GLY A 197 17.14 -11.28 14.14
N VAL A 198 16.50 -10.43 13.31
CA VAL A 198 16.94 -10.20 11.93
C VAL A 198 16.95 -8.72 11.59
N GLU A 199 17.74 -8.39 10.60
CA GLU A 199 17.76 -7.08 9.96
C GLU A 199 17.15 -7.21 8.55
N ILE A 200 16.12 -6.43 8.28
CA ILE A 200 15.42 -6.38 6.99
C ILE A 200 15.67 -5.02 6.36
N ILE A 201 15.99 -5.00 5.09
CA ILE A 201 16.09 -3.78 4.30
C ILE A 201 14.95 -3.78 3.29
N THR A 202 14.05 -2.81 3.40
CA THR A 202 13.00 -2.57 2.42
C THR A 202 13.34 -1.34 1.59
N THR A 203 13.07 -1.41 0.29
CA THR A 203 13.30 -0.31 -0.65
C THR A 203 12.07 -0.09 -1.50
N GLY A 204 11.87 1.11 -1.97
CA GLY A 204 10.76 1.41 -2.88
C GLY A 204 10.43 2.88 -2.97
N VAL A 205 9.20 3.15 -3.35
CA VAL A 205 8.64 4.50 -3.51
C VAL A 205 7.80 4.85 -2.30
N VAL A 206 7.94 6.09 -1.81
CA VAL A 206 7.03 6.64 -0.80
C VAL A 206 5.67 6.85 -1.45
N LYS A 207 4.64 6.24 -0.88
CA LYS A 207 3.27 6.43 -1.35
C LYS A 207 2.78 7.84 -1.00
N THR A 208 2.43 8.63 -2.00
CA THR A 208 2.03 10.04 -1.83
C THR A 208 0.52 10.25 -1.80
N THR A 209 -0.25 9.20 -2.05
CA THR A 209 -1.71 9.16 -2.03
C THR A 209 -2.22 8.50 -0.76
N LYS A 210 -3.51 8.64 -0.47
CA LYS A 210 -4.18 7.83 0.57
C LYS A 210 -4.06 6.34 0.28
N THR A 211 -4.38 5.51 1.28
CA THR A 211 -4.45 4.05 1.13
C THR A 211 -5.73 3.54 1.75
N ALA A 212 -6.57 2.89 0.97
CA ALA A 212 -7.74 2.17 1.48
C ALA A 212 -7.30 0.77 1.92
N VAL A 213 -7.14 0.59 3.22
CA VAL A 213 -6.75 -0.69 3.83
C VAL A 213 -8.02 -1.47 4.13
N PRO A 214 -8.23 -2.66 3.54
CA PRO A 214 -9.42 -3.45 3.83
C PRO A 214 -9.40 -3.94 5.28
N LEU A 215 -10.57 -3.91 5.91
CA LEU A 215 -10.83 -4.42 7.25
C LEU A 215 -11.89 -5.51 7.17
N TYR A 216 -11.67 -6.62 7.87
CA TYR A 216 -12.52 -7.80 7.86
C TYR A 216 -13.07 -8.07 9.26
N ALA A 217 -14.40 -8.20 9.38
CA ALA A 217 -15.08 -8.46 10.65
C ALA A 217 -14.76 -9.85 11.22
N ALA A 218 -14.49 -10.83 10.37
CA ALA A 218 -14.18 -12.19 10.79
C ALA A 218 -12.74 -12.37 11.28
N ALA A 219 -11.87 -11.35 11.14
CA ALA A 219 -10.44 -11.45 11.41
C ALA A 219 -9.97 -10.37 12.38
N VAL A 220 -8.90 -10.68 13.11
CA VAL A 220 -8.06 -9.64 13.70
C VAL A 220 -7.20 -9.06 12.58
N ASN A 221 -7.43 -7.79 12.24
CA ASN A 221 -6.72 -7.13 11.15
C ASN A 221 -5.38 -6.60 11.67
N TYR A 222 -4.27 -7.17 11.24
CA TYR A 222 -2.96 -6.60 11.49
C TYR A 222 -2.63 -5.60 10.40
N VAL A 223 -2.60 -4.33 10.78
CA VAL A 223 -2.43 -3.20 9.86
C VAL A 223 -1.49 -2.16 10.45
N GLY A 224 -1.00 -1.25 9.64
CA GLY A 224 -0.17 -0.16 10.16
C GLY A 224 0.14 0.90 9.12
N PRO A 225 0.67 2.05 9.58
CA PRO A 225 0.91 3.19 8.72
C PRO A 225 2.04 2.91 7.73
N LEU A 226 1.83 3.31 6.46
CA LEU A 226 2.91 3.43 5.49
C LEU A 226 3.75 4.66 5.83
N SER A 227 4.68 4.51 6.77
CA SER A 227 5.57 5.57 7.18
C SER A 227 7.02 5.15 6.95
N PRO A 228 7.68 5.64 5.89
CA PRO A 228 9.05 5.25 5.56
C PRO A 228 10.08 5.85 6.51
N SER A 229 9.70 6.87 7.27
CA SER A 229 10.58 7.52 8.24
C SER A 229 9.77 8.17 9.36
N GLY A 230 10.15 7.87 10.59
CA GLY A 230 9.52 8.43 11.79
C GLY A 230 8.21 7.73 12.19
N ASP A 231 7.95 7.75 13.48
CA ASP A 231 6.76 7.17 14.08
C ASP A 231 5.51 7.97 13.71
N THR A 232 4.39 7.29 13.60
CA THR A 232 3.10 7.92 13.32
C THR A 232 2.31 8.03 14.61
N LYS A 233 1.95 9.23 15.03
CA LYS A 233 1.10 9.41 16.22
C LYS A 233 -0.25 8.74 16.02
N VAL A 234 -0.78 8.14 17.08
CA VAL A 234 -2.09 7.47 17.07
C VAL A 234 -3.19 8.41 16.57
N ILE A 235 -3.19 9.66 17.00
CA ILE A 235 -4.15 10.69 16.54
C ILE A 235 -4.02 11.05 15.05
N GLN A 236 -2.89 10.76 14.41
CA GLN A 236 -2.64 11.01 12.98
C GLN A 236 -3.08 9.86 12.08
N LEU A 237 -3.48 8.72 12.64
CA LEU A 237 -3.93 7.56 11.86
C LEU A 237 -5.23 7.85 11.11
N GLN A 238 -6.04 8.80 11.59
CA GLN A 238 -7.38 9.11 11.05
C GLN A 238 -8.26 7.86 10.92
N ILE A 239 -8.11 6.92 11.86
CA ILE A 239 -8.78 5.62 11.82
C ILE A 239 -10.19 5.66 12.40
N ALA A 240 -10.47 6.59 13.31
CA ALA A 240 -11.72 6.67 14.05
C ALA A 240 -12.98 6.62 13.16
N PRO A 241 -13.08 7.36 12.03
CA PRO A 241 -14.25 7.30 11.17
C PRO A 241 -14.49 5.94 10.49
N SER A 242 -13.51 5.05 10.53
CA SER A 242 -13.57 3.71 9.92
C SER A 242 -13.99 2.62 10.90
N LEU A 243 -14.20 2.98 12.15
CA LEU A 243 -14.50 2.05 13.26
C LEU A 243 -15.90 2.25 13.79
N ALA A 244 -16.54 1.16 14.21
CA ALA A 244 -17.83 1.24 14.90
C ALA A 244 -17.66 1.85 16.29
N VAL A 245 -18.54 2.79 16.61
CA VAL A 245 -18.51 3.61 17.82
C VAL A 245 -18.56 2.75 19.09
N TYR A 246 -17.59 2.94 19.98
CA TYR A 246 -17.39 2.26 21.26
C TYR A 246 -17.34 0.72 21.20
N SER A 247 -17.28 0.14 20.00
CA SER A 247 -17.29 -1.31 19.77
C SER A 247 -15.96 -1.78 19.18
N ASP A 248 -15.54 -1.13 18.11
CA ASP A 248 -14.28 -1.46 17.46
C ASP A 248 -13.11 -0.80 18.17
N GLY A 249 -11.99 -1.49 18.17
CA GLY A 249 -10.80 -0.97 18.80
C GLY A 249 -9.53 -1.55 18.21
N PHE A 250 -8.40 -0.98 18.59
CA PHE A 250 -7.11 -1.49 18.17
C PHE A 250 -6.11 -1.50 19.33
N ASN A 251 -5.18 -2.45 19.26
CA ASN A 251 -4.14 -2.67 20.25
C ASN A 251 -2.77 -2.41 19.64
N GLN A 252 -2.03 -1.52 20.28
CA GLN A 252 -0.62 -1.29 19.98
C GLN A 252 0.24 -2.29 20.77
N PHE A 253 1.31 -2.77 20.15
CA PHE A 253 2.22 -3.74 20.73
C PHE A 253 3.62 -3.16 20.97
N THR A 254 4.35 -3.80 21.90
CA THR A 254 5.80 -3.61 22.00
C THR A 254 6.49 -4.05 20.70
N THR A 255 7.67 -3.46 20.47
CA THR A 255 8.53 -3.79 19.32
C THR A 255 9.74 -4.65 19.72
N ASP A 256 9.70 -5.25 20.91
CA ASP A 256 10.78 -6.03 21.52
C ASP A 256 10.68 -7.54 21.22
N GLY A 257 9.75 -7.96 20.36
CA GLY A 257 9.50 -9.34 20.02
C GLY A 257 8.48 -10.07 20.90
N THR A 258 7.99 -9.44 21.96
CA THR A 258 7.03 -10.08 22.90
C THR A 258 5.56 -9.90 22.46
N MET A 259 5.27 -8.94 21.57
CA MET A 259 3.90 -8.55 21.19
C MET A 259 3.02 -8.21 22.40
N THR A 260 3.61 -7.62 23.45
CA THR A 260 2.85 -7.21 24.63
C THR A 260 2.05 -5.94 24.28
N THR A 261 0.74 -5.95 24.62
CA THR A 261 -0.11 -4.76 24.42
C THR A 261 0.36 -3.62 25.33
N ILE A 262 0.66 -2.46 24.73
CA ILE A 262 1.09 -1.25 25.42
C ILE A 262 0.07 -0.12 25.33
N GLY A 263 -0.91 -0.23 24.44
CA GLY A 263 -2.01 0.71 24.30
C GLY A 263 -3.24 0.02 23.72
N THR A 264 -4.40 0.35 24.23
CA THR A 264 -5.71 -0.06 23.70
C THR A 264 -6.51 1.19 23.41
N TYR A 265 -7.06 1.28 22.23
CA TYR A 265 -7.75 2.45 21.73
C TYR A 265 -9.10 2.07 21.13
N TYR A 266 -10.06 2.98 21.22
CA TYR A 266 -11.40 2.85 20.69
C TYR A 266 -11.75 4.06 19.80
N SER A 267 -12.97 4.12 19.32
CA SER A 267 -13.48 5.23 18.51
C SER A 267 -14.85 5.69 19.00
N ASP A 268 -15.12 6.99 18.94
CA ASP A 268 -16.48 7.54 19.02
C ASP A 268 -17.06 7.91 17.64
N GLY A 269 -16.36 7.53 16.56
CA GLY A 269 -16.68 7.84 15.17
C GLY A 269 -16.01 9.12 14.65
N VAL A 270 -15.41 9.91 15.53
CA VAL A 270 -14.69 11.16 15.21
C VAL A 270 -13.27 11.12 15.75
N ASP A 271 -13.15 10.84 17.04
CA ASP A 271 -11.89 10.85 17.78
C ASP A 271 -11.45 9.44 18.15
N VAL A 272 -10.14 9.27 18.34
CA VAL A 272 -9.57 8.09 18.97
C VAL A 272 -9.66 8.29 20.49
N LEU A 273 -10.16 7.27 21.16
CA LEU A 273 -10.33 7.22 22.61
C LEU A 273 -9.27 6.31 23.24
N ASP A 274 -8.88 6.61 24.47
CA ASP A 274 -8.09 5.71 25.30
C ASP A 274 -8.89 4.52 25.84
N ALA A 275 -8.25 3.64 26.60
CA ALA A 275 -8.90 2.49 27.23
C ALA A 275 -10.00 2.86 28.24
N GLY A 276 -10.05 4.11 28.72
CA GLY A 276 -11.07 4.67 29.59
C GLY A 276 -12.19 5.38 28.82
N PHE A 277 -12.23 5.27 27.49
CA PHE A 277 -13.16 5.95 26.60
C PHE A 277 -13.09 7.48 26.67
N SER A 278 -11.91 8.02 26.98
CA SER A 278 -11.66 9.47 26.93
C SER A 278 -10.96 9.83 25.62
N PRO A 279 -11.37 10.91 24.92
CA PRO A 279 -10.71 11.35 23.69
C PRO A 279 -9.22 11.66 23.93
N LEU A 280 -8.37 11.17 23.06
CA LEU A 280 -6.95 11.51 23.11
C LEU A 280 -6.78 13.01 22.80
N PRO A 281 -6.04 13.76 23.64
CA PRO A 281 -5.79 15.16 23.38
C PRO A 281 -4.92 15.32 22.11
N SER A 282 -5.05 16.44 21.40
CA SER A 282 -4.23 16.77 20.22
C SER A 282 -2.72 16.78 20.51
N THR A 283 -2.33 16.88 21.78
CA THR A 283 -0.97 16.82 22.27
C THR A 283 -0.48 15.41 22.60
N ALA A 284 -1.33 14.37 22.44
CA ALA A 284 -0.96 12.99 22.73
C ALA A 284 0.32 12.60 21.97
N THR A 285 1.18 11.86 22.65
CA THR A 285 2.50 11.44 22.15
C THR A 285 2.52 9.98 21.74
N ASP A 286 1.45 9.23 22.04
CA ASP A 286 1.34 7.83 21.67
C ASP A 286 1.52 7.66 20.16
N SER A 287 2.40 6.77 19.77
CA SER A 287 2.77 6.61 18.37
C SER A 287 3.02 5.15 18.00
N ILE A 288 2.65 4.81 16.78
CA ILE A 288 3.01 3.55 16.14
C ILE A 288 4.42 3.69 15.59
N THR A 289 5.31 2.82 16.02
CA THR A 289 6.71 2.83 15.59
C THR A 289 6.82 2.60 14.08
N THR A 290 7.77 3.24 13.45
CA THR A 290 8.05 3.10 12.02
C THR A 290 8.15 1.63 11.61
N ASN A 291 7.49 1.26 10.49
CA ASN A 291 7.41 -0.10 9.95
C ASN A 291 6.78 -1.15 10.89
N THR A 292 6.04 -0.74 11.90
CA THR A 292 5.31 -1.65 12.76
C THR A 292 3.79 -1.50 12.58
N GLY A 293 3.08 -2.58 12.89
CA GLY A 293 1.63 -2.63 12.84
C GLY A 293 1.00 -2.74 14.23
N PHE A 294 -0.31 -2.68 14.23
CA PHE A 294 -1.17 -2.88 15.38
C PHE A 294 -2.30 -3.86 15.01
N ALA A 295 -2.92 -4.48 16.01
CA ALA A 295 -4.08 -5.34 15.79
C ALA A 295 -5.36 -4.52 15.91
N LEU A 296 -6.26 -4.66 14.93
CA LEU A 296 -7.54 -3.99 14.87
C LEU A 296 -8.67 -5.01 14.78
N SER A 297 -9.66 -4.87 15.65
CA SER A 297 -10.92 -5.62 15.60
C SER A 297 -12.00 -4.74 14.99
N ALA A 298 -12.57 -5.16 13.87
CA ALA A 298 -13.65 -4.46 13.19
C ALA A 298 -14.95 -5.25 13.33
N GLY A 299 -16.05 -4.59 13.64
CA GLY A 299 -17.37 -5.21 13.77
C GLY A 299 -18.07 -5.44 12.42
N ALA A 300 -17.56 -4.83 11.36
CA ALA A 300 -18.05 -4.99 9.98
C ALA A 300 -16.92 -4.90 8.98
N ASP A 301 -17.12 -5.52 7.82
CA ASP A 301 -16.21 -5.35 6.69
C ASP A 301 -16.23 -3.90 6.21
N GLY A 302 -15.06 -3.37 5.89
CA GLY A 302 -14.92 -1.98 5.48
C GLY A 302 -13.52 -1.62 5.04
N TYR A 303 -13.21 -0.33 5.11
CA TYR A 303 -11.87 0.19 4.78
C TYR A 303 -11.42 1.23 5.79
N TRP A 304 -10.19 1.14 6.22
CA TRP A 304 -9.49 2.26 6.83
C TRP A 304 -8.85 3.11 5.73
N ILE A 305 -9.30 4.37 5.60
CA ILE A 305 -8.71 5.31 4.64
C ILE A 305 -7.53 6.00 5.32
N MET A 306 -6.39 5.38 5.18
CA MET A 306 -5.13 5.87 5.76
C MET A 306 -4.67 7.13 5.01
N PRO A 307 -4.35 8.23 5.71
CA PRO A 307 -3.81 9.42 5.07
C PRO A 307 -2.43 9.18 4.45
N SER A 308 -2.10 9.97 3.44
CA SER A 308 -0.76 9.95 2.85
C SER A 308 0.31 10.21 3.92
N PRO A 309 1.46 9.53 3.86
CA PRO A 309 2.60 9.83 4.75
C PRO A 309 3.06 11.29 4.72
N LEU A 310 2.84 11.97 3.60
CA LEU A 310 3.24 13.37 3.41
C LEU A 310 2.21 14.39 3.92
N SER A 311 1.01 13.94 4.33
CA SER A 311 -0.07 14.81 4.82
C SER A 311 -0.28 14.73 6.34
N ARG A 312 0.61 14.09 7.06
CA ARG A 312 0.54 13.88 8.52
C ARG A 312 1.28 14.93 9.30
#